data_c8bb4b717bed56ec5a9530f38c7ffa46
#
_entry.id   c8bb4b717bed56ec5a9530f38c7ffa46
#
_cell.length_a   1.000
_cell.length_b   1.000
_cell.length_c   1.000
_cell.angle_alpha   90.00
_cell.angle_beta   90.00
_cell.angle_gamma   90.00
#
_symmetry.space_group_name_H-M   'P 1'
#
loop_
_entity.id
_entity.type
_entity.pdbx_description
1 polymer ?
#
loop_
_entity_poly.entity_id
_entity_poly.type
_entity_poly.pdbx_seq_one_letter_code
_entity_poly.pdbx_strand_id
1 'polypeptide(L)'
;MSKKSQKQLTDIFLAFLLILLMSSQSTEQKPHEVIGVFALFMVLAHQILNLWWYKNALKIQKNPLNLTLNFINLALIISFILSVFSGLSMSKYATPFLNGIIKISTAREFHLCLTHWFFVFAGLHIGFHALKLATYANKSKIANFAFVASWLISIYGFWLFLDTGMVDYMLAKVQFAFLDFKIPLYQSMIINAIMLFSWAFIGFLIANFIKNLRS
;
A
#
# COMPACT_ATOMS: atom_id res chain seq x y z
N MET A 1 3.96 4.34 -26.21
CA MET A 1 3.14 4.64 -25.02
C MET A 1 3.63 5.94 -24.37
N SER A 2 2.74 6.88 -24.00
CA SER A 2 3.14 8.13 -23.37
C SER A 2 3.68 7.92 -21.95
N LYS A 3 4.57 8.80 -21.44
CA LYS A 3 5.04 8.73 -20.03
C LYS A 3 3.90 8.71 -19.02
N LYS A 4 2.80 9.43 -19.30
CA LYS A 4 1.61 9.46 -18.44
C LYS A 4 0.95 8.08 -18.37
N SER A 5 0.77 7.44 -19.53
CA SER A 5 0.19 6.10 -19.61
C SER A 5 1.07 5.04 -18.94
N GLN A 6 2.40 5.14 -19.07
CA GLN A 6 3.34 4.25 -18.39
C GLN A 6 3.20 4.36 -16.86
N LYS A 7 3.16 5.60 -16.32
CA LYS A 7 2.96 5.81 -14.87
C LYS A 7 1.66 5.19 -14.39
N GLN A 8 0.55 5.49 -15.05
CA GLN A 8 -0.76 4.98 -14.66
C GLN A 8 -0.81 3.44 -14.67
N LEU A 9 -0.24 2.82 -15.70
CA LEU A 9 -0.19 1.36 -15.79
C LEU A 9 0.67 0.77 -14.66
N THR A 10 1.84 1.37 -14.39
CA THR A 10 2.73 0.95 -13.30
C THR A 10 2.02 1.08 -11.94
N ASP A 11 1.31 2.18 -11.71
CA ASP A 11 0.59 2.45 -10.44
C ASP A 11 -0.53 1.42 -10.20
N ILE A 12 -1.33 1.13 -11.24
CA ILE A 12 -2.40 0.11 -11.18
C ILE A 12 -1.80 -1.28 -10.89
N PHE A 13 -0.71 -1.59 -11.58
CA PHE A 13 -0.06 -2.90 -11.44
C PHE A 13 0.58 -3.06 -10.05
N LEU A 14 1.17 -2.00 -9.48
CA LEU A 14 1.69 -2.01 -8.12
C LEU A 14 0.59 -2.18 -7.08
N ALA A 15 -0.57 -1.55 -7.25
CA ALA A 15 -1.71 -1.76 -6.37
C ALA A 15 -2.20 -3.21 -6.41
N PHE A 16 -2.26 -3.82 -7.60
CA PHE A 16 -2.59 -5.24 -7.77
C PHE A 16 -1.57 -6.15 -7.08
N LEU A 17 -0.26 -5.92 -7.28
CA LEU A 17 0.80 -6.68 -6.63
C LEU A 17 0.74 -6.56 -5.10
N LEU A 18 0.44 -5.38 -4.57
CA LEU A 18 0.28 -5.17 -3.13
C LEU A 18 -0.86 -6.02 -2.58
N ILE A 19 -2.04 -5.99 -3.23
CA ILE A 19 -3.18 -6.81 -2.83
C ILE A 19 -2.82 -8.30 -2.86
N LEU A 20 -2.13 -8.76 -3.90
CA LEU A 20 -1.70 -10.14 -4.04
C LEU A 20 -0.69 -10.56 -2.96
N LEU A 21 0.30 -9.72 -2.66
CA LEU A 21 1.29 -9.97 -1.60
C LEU A 21 0.66 -9.97 -0.21
N MET A 22 -0.30 -9.10 0.06
CA MET A 22 -1.04 -9.09 1.34
C MET A 22 -1.97 -10.29 1.48
N SER A 23 -2.28 -10.99 0.38
CA SER A 23 -3.07 -12.23 0.40
C SER A 23 -2.21 -13.48 0.65
N SER A 24 -1.03 -13.32 1.23
CA SER A 24 -0.06 -14.40 1.49
C SER A 24 -0.58 -15.50 2.42
N GLN A 25 -1.57 -15.23 3.25
CA GLN A 25 -2.22 -16.25 4.09
C GLN A 25 -2.88 -17.39 3.27
N SER A 26 -3.24 -17.12 2.02
CA SER A 26 -3.84 -18.08 1.08
C SER A 26 -2.88 -18.56 0.00
N THR A 27 -1.58 -18.25 0.12
CA THR A 27 -0.55 -18.64 -0.85
C THR A 27 0.61 -19.37 -0.17
N GLU A 28 1.29 -20.23 -0.93
CA GLU A 28 2.53 -20.83 -0.49
C GLU A 28 3.67 -19.80 -0.40
N GLN A 29 4.70 -20.11 0.38
CA GLN A 29 5.87 -19.24 0.57
C GLN A 29 6.60 -18.93 -0.75
N LYS A 30 6.80 -19.94 -1.62
CA LYS A 30 7.55 -19.77 -2.86
C LYS A 30 6.93 -18.74 -3.83
N PRO A 31 5.64 -18.80 -4.17
CA PRO A 31 5.00 -17.75 -4.97
C PRO A 31 5.11 -16.37 -4.34
N HIS A 32 4.91 -16.26 -3.02
CA HIS A 32 5.02 -14.97 -2.31
C HIS A 32 6.42 -14.36 -2.47
N GLU A 33 7.49 -15.14 -2.29
CA GLU A 33 8.86 -14.64 -2.45
C GLU A 33 9.17 -14.19 -3.89
N VAL A 34 8.76 -14.98 -4.91
CA VAL A 34 8.98 -14.63 -6.31
C VAL A 34 8.22 -13.35 -6.70
N ILE A 35 6.96 -13.25 -6.29
CA ILE A 35 6.14 -12.05 -6.52
C ILE A 35 6.72 -10.84 -5.78
N GLY A 36 7.23 -11.03 -4.56
CA GLY A 36 7.88 -9.99 -3.77
C GLY A 36 9.13 -9.42 -4.45
N VAL A 37 10.00 -10.28 -5.01
CA VAL A 37 11.16 -9.83 -5.79
C VAL A 37 10.72 -9.10 -7.06
N PHE A 38 9.69 -9.60 -7.75
CA PHE A 38 9.14 -8.92 -8.91
C PHE A 38 8.57 -7.53 -8.55
N ALA A 39 7.84 -7.43 -7.43
CA ALA A 39 7.32 -6.17 -6.93
C ALA A 39 8.44 -5.16 -6.59
N LEU A 40 9.60 -5.63 -6.08
CA LEU A 40 10.77 -4.79 -5.87
C LEU A 40 11.21 -4.11 -7.18
N PHE A 41 11.34 -4.85 -8.29
CA PHE A 41 11.72 -4.27 -9.58
C PHE A 41 10.65 -3.30 -10.11
N MET A 42 9.38 -3.61 -9.89
CA MET A 42 8.28 -2.72 -10.29
C MET A 42 8.26 -1.41 -9.48
N VAL A 43 8.56 -1.47 -8.18
CA VAL A 43 8.72 -0.27 -7.35
C VAL A 43 9.92 0.55 -7.82
N LEU A 44 11.06 -0.07 -8.14
CA LEU A 44 12.21 0.64 -8.70
C LEU A 44 11.85 1.36 -10.01
N ALA A 45 11.11 0.70 -10.89
CA ALA A 45 10.62 1.32 -12.13
C ALA A 45 9.69 2.52 -11.84
N HIS A 46 8.77 2.37 -10.86
CA HIS A 46 7.92 3.47 -10.40
C HIS A 46 8.74 4.65 -9.87
N GLN A 47 9.78 4.41 -9.07
CA GLN A 47 10.67 5.46 -8.55
C GLN A 47 11.42 6.17 -9.68
N ILE A 48 11.93 5.43 -10.68
CA ILE A 48 12.61 6.00 -11.86
C ILE A 48 11.64 6.91 -12.64
N LEU A 49 10.40 6.48 -12.85
CA LEU A 49 9.39 7.29 -13.53
C LEU A 49 9.03 8.56 -12.75
N ASN A 50 9.29 8.60 -11.44
CA ASN A 50 8.94 9.70 -10.54
C ASN A 50 10.16 10.42 -9.93
N LEU A 51 11.36 10.31 -10.53
CA LEU A 51 12.60 10.95 -10.05
C LEU A 51 12.49 12.46 -9.80
N TRP A 52 11.60 13.16 -10.53
CA TRP A 52 11.36 14.58 -10.30
C TRP A 52 10.84 14.90 -8.90
N TRP A 53 10.14 13.95 -8.26
CA TRP A 53 9.63 14.10 -6.90
C TRP A 53 10.78 14.30 -5.91
N TYR A 54 11.85 13.51 -6.00
CA TYR A 54 13.02 13.62 -5.12
C TYR A 54 13.67 14.99 -5.18
N LYS A 55 13.76 15.60 -6.38
CA LYS A 55 14.31 16.95 -6.59
C LYS A 55 13.47 18.04 -5.91
N ASN A 56 12.18 17.79 -5.69
CA ASN A 56 11.24 18.75 -5.12
C ASN A 56 10.85 18.44 -3.67
N ALA A 57 10.94 17.21 -3.22
CA ALA A 57 10.58 16.79 -1.87
C ALA A 57 11.44 17.48 -0.78
N LEU A 58 12.71 17.74 -1.09
CA LEU A 58 13.65 18.42 -0.18
C LEU A 58 13.48 19.95 -0.16
N LYS A 59 12.69 20.53 -1.07
CA LYS A 59 12.40 21.95 -1.02
C LYS A 59 11.40 22.25 0.10
N ILE A 60 11.57 23.40 0.77
CA ILE A 60 10.64 23.84 1.80
C ILE A 60 9.22 23.94 1.21
N GLN A 61 8.33 23.06 1.66
CA GLN A 61 6.94 23.02 1.22
C GLN A 61 6.09 23.91 2.14
N LYS A 62 5.62 25.06 1.60
CA LYS A 62 4.66 25.93 2.31
C LYS A 62 3.22 25.41 2.21
N ASN A 63 2.96 24.44 1.32
CA ASN A 63 1.64 23.88 1.11
C ASN A 63 1.44 22.65 2.00
N PRO A 64 0.50 22.67 2.99
CA PRO A 64 0.27 21.56 3.89
C PRO A 64 -0.14 20.28 3.17
N LEU A 65 -0.88 20.37 2.05
CA LEU A 65 -1.21 19.20 1.24
C LEU A 65 0.04 18.49 0.70
N ASN A 66 1.01 19.28 0.18
CA ASN A 66 2.27 18.72 -0.32
C ASN A 66 3.15 18.20 0.83
N LEU A 67 3.15 18.90 1.97
CA LEU A 67 3.90 18.46 3.16
C LEU A 67 3.38 17.11 3.67
N THR A 68 2.06 16.98 3.80
CA THR A 68 1.44 15.70 4.23
C THR A 68 1.72 14.59 3.23
N LEU A 69 1.60 14.85 1.92
CA LEU A 69 1.91 13.85 0.89
C LEU A 69 3.39 13.45 0.91
N ASN A 70 4.32 14.41 1.13
CA ASN A 70 5.73 14.10 1.25
C ASN A 70 6.03 13.23 2.48
N PHE A 71 5.36 13.48 3.60
CA PHE A 71 5.46 12.62 4.79
C PHE A 71 4.97 11.19 4.50
N ILE A 72 3.81 11.04 3.85
CA ILE A 72 3.27 9.73 3.46
C ILE A 72 4.24 9.01 2.52
N ASN A 73 4.80 9.72 1.53
CA ASN A 73 5.76 9.14 0.59
C ASN A 73 7.05 8.68 1.29
N LEU A 74 7.55 9.46 2.25
CA LEU A 74 8.72 9.08 3.03
C LEU A 74 8.45 7.83 3.89
N ALA A 75 7.30 7.79 4.56
CA ALA A 75 6.86 6.64 5.34
C ALA A 75 6.72 5.37 4.46
N LEU A 76 6.17 5.52 3.25
CA LEU A 76 6.11 4.46 2.24
C LEU A 76 7.50 3.93 1.87
N ILE A 77 8.44 4.82 1.54
CA ILE A 77 9.80 4.43 1.14
C ILE A 77 10.49 3.69 2.29
N ILE A 78 10.42 4.22 3.51
CA ILE A 78 11.06 3.61 4.68
C ILE A 78 10.46 2.24 4.97
N SER A 79 9.13 2.15 5.07
CA SER A 79 8.45 0.87 5.35
C SER A 79 8.71 -0.17 4.25
N PHE A 80 8.75 0.25 2.98
CA PHE A 80 9.09 -0.62 1.85
C PHE A 80 10.52 -1.16 1.94
N ILE A 81 11.51 -0.29 2.10
CA ILE A 81 12.93 -0.71 2.17
C ILE A 81 13.15 -1.70 3.31
N LEU A 82 12.61 -1.38 4.49
CA LEU A 82 12.77 -2.24 5.66
C LEU A 82 12.01 -3.56 5.53
N SER A 83 10.81 -3.56 4.91
CA SER A 83 10.05 -4.79 4.66
C SER A 83 10.73 -5.67 3.62
N VAL A 84 11.30 -5.10 2.56
CA VAL A 84 12.09 -5.85 1.58
C VAL A 84 13.33 -6.46 2.22
N PHE A 85 14.10 -5.67 2.99
CA PHE A 85 15.31 -6.16 3.64
C PHE A 85 15.03 -7.32 4.61
N SER A 86 13.98 -7.19 5.43
CA SER A 86 13.54 -8.27 6.33
C SER A 86 13.02 -9.49 5.56
N GLY A 87 12.27 -9.29 4.46
CA GLY A 87 11.79 -10.37 3.60
C GLY A 87 12.91 -11.15 2.92
N LEU A 88 13.90 -10.45 2.35
CA LEU A 88 15.09 -11.06 1.73
C LEU A 88 15.88 -11.89 2.75
N SER A 89 15.97 -11.43 4.02
CA SER A 89 16.65 -12.17 5.11
C SER A 89 15.94 -13.48 5.50
N MET A 90 14.67 -13.65 5.11
CA MET A 90 13.91 -14.89 5.34
C MET A 90 13.73 -15.74 4.09
N SER A 91 14.16 -15.25 2.93
CA SER A 91 13.93 -15.90 1.64
C SER A 91 14.63 -17.27 1.56
N LYS A 92 13.85 -18.30 1.22
CA LYS A 92 14.35 -19.66 1.03
C LYS A 92 14.46 -20.05 -0.45
N TYR A 93 13.68 -19.41 -1.31
CA TYR A 93 13.52 -19.79 -2.72
C TYR A 93 14.04 -18.75 -3.68
N ALA A 94 13.66 -17.48 -3.51
CA ALA A 94 14.00 -16.43 -4.47
C ALA A 94 15.43 -15.89 -4.27
N THR A 95 15.87 -15.74 -3.02
CA THR A 95 17.20 -15.20 -2.67
C THR A 95 17.85 -15.96 -1.51
N PRO A 96 18.06 -17.29 -1.62
CA PRO A 96 18.51 -18.13 -0.49
C PRO A 96 19.88 -17.72 0.05
N PHE A 97 20.72 -17.06 -0.76
CA PHE A 97 22.05 -16.56 -0.37
C PHE A 97 21.98 -15.34 0.59
N LEU A 98 20.81 -14.71 0.74
CA LEU A 98 20.56 -13.63 1.71
C LEU A 98 19.88 -14.14 3.00
N ASN A 99 19.56 -15.43 3.05
CA ASN A 99 18.88 -16.00 4.21
C ASN A 99 19.78 -15.91 5.46
N GLY A 100 19.21 -15.45 6.57
CA GLY A 100 19.89 -15.42 7.85
C GLY A 100 20.81 -14.21 8.08
N ILE A 101 20.82 -13.20 7.20
CA ILE A 101 21.54 -11.93 7.47
C ILE A 101 21.03 -11.30 8.77
N ILE A 102 19.74 -11.38 9.03
CA ILE A 102 19.14 -11.06 10.33
C ILE A 102 18.59 -12.36 10.93
N LYS A 103 18.55 -12.46 12.26
CA LYS A 103 17.87 -13.56 12.95
C LYS A 103 16.45 -13.70 12.40
N ILE A 104 16.10 -14.92 11.94
CA ILE A 104 14.84 -15.18 11.20
C ILE A 104 13.59 -14.76 12.00
N SER A 105 13.58 -14.97 13.32
CA SER A 105 12.45 -14.52 14.17
C SER A 105 12.27 -13.01 14.13
N THR A 106 13.35 -12.25 14.25
CA THR A 106 13.35 -10.78 14.20
C THR A 106 12.98 -10.29 12.80
N ALA A 107 13.55 -10.88 11.75
CA ALA A 107 13.22 -10.54 10.38
C ALA A 107 11.74 -10.73 10.08
N ARG A 108 11.12 -11.81 10.59
CA ARG A 108 9.70 -12.10 10.43
C ARG A 108 8.81 -11.06 11.12
N GLU A 109 9.11 -10.73 12.36
CA GLU A 109 8.37 -9.74 13.14
C GLU A 109 8.41 -8.36 12.43
N PHE A 110 9.60 -7.93 12.01
CA PHE A 110 9.76 -6.69 11.25
C PHE A 110 9.03 -6.74 9.91
N HIS A 111 9.12 -7.84 9.18
CA HIS A 111 8.44 -7.98 7.88
C HIS A 111 6.93 -7.87 8.04
N LEU A 112 6.35 -8.56 9.00
CA LEU A 112 4.92 -8.52 9.27
C LEU A 112 4.49 -7.09 9.67
N CYS A 113 5.16 -6.48 10.63
CA CYS A 113 4.84 -5.13 11.08
C CYS A 113 4.93 -4.11 9.93
N LEU A 114 6.04 -4.08 9.21
CA LEU A 114 6.33 -3.07 8.20
C LEU A 114 5.47 -3.22 6.94
N THR A 115 5.13 -4.45 6.53
CA THR A 115 4.24 -4.67 5.39
C THR A 115 2.82 -4.18 5.66
N HIS A 116 2.32 -4.30 6.90
CA HIS A 116 1.01 -3.78 7.28
C HIS A 116 1.01 -2.25 7.37
N TRP A 117 2.08 -1.63 7.90
CA TRP A 117 2.25 -0.18 7.83
C TRP A 117 2.37 0.32 6.38
N PHE A 118 3.14 -0.38 5.55
CA PHE A 118 3.26 -0.07 4.13
C PHE A 118 1.90 -0.11 3.42
N PHE A 119 1.06 -1.10 3.72
CA PHE A 119 -0.29 -1.22 3.19
C PHE A 119 -1.16 0.00 3.52
N VAL A 120 -1.14 0.46 4.77
CA VAL A 120 -1.85 1.67 5.21
C VAL A 120 -1.35 2.92 4.48
N PHE A 121 -0.03 3.14 4.45
CA PHE A 121 0.54 4.29 3.76
C PHE A 121 0.30 4.24 2.24
N ALA A 122 0.28 3.06 1.63
CA ALA A 122 -0.05 2.90 0.22
C ALA A 122 -1.50 3.30 -0.06
N GLY A 123 -2.44 2.89 0.78
CA GLY A 123 -3.83 3.34 0.69
C GLY A 123 -3.94 4.87 0.80
N LEU A 124 -3.34 5.47 1.83
CA LEU A 124 -3.32 6.93 2.00
C LEU A 124 -2.72 7.64 0.77
N HIS A 125 -1.60 7.16 0.26
CA HIS A 125 -0.93 7.69 -0.93
C HIS A 125 -1.87 7.67 -2.17
N ILE A 126 -2.53 6.54 -2.43
CA ILE A 126 -3.51 6.41 -3.51
C ILE A 126 -4.62 7.44 -3.33
N GLY A 127 -5.13 7.62 -2.12
CA GLY A 127 -6.20 8.57 -1.80
C GLY A 127 -5.82 10.03 -2.06
N PHE A 128 -4.61 10.43 -1.67
CA PHE A 128 -4.10 11.78 -1.97
C PHE A 128 -3.99 12.03 -3.48
N HIS A 129 -3.62 11.04 -4.27
CA HIS A 129 -3.59 11.15 -5.72
C HIS A 129 -4.99 11.12 -6.34
N ALA A 130 -5.95 10.42 -5.75
CA ALA A 130 -7.35 10.38 -6.20
C ALA A 130 -8.04 11.75 -6.11
N LEU A 131 -7.62 12.65 -5.21
CA LEU A 131 -8.15 14.02 -5.15
C LEU A 131 -8.02 14.77 -6.48
N LYS A 132 -6.93 14.56 -7.23
CA LYS A 132 -6.74 15.17 -8.55
C LYS A 132 -7.75 14.64 -9.57
N LEU A 133 -8.11 13.37 -9.49
CA LEU A 133 -9.10 12.77 -10.38
C LEU A 133 -10.51 13.26 -10.04
N ALA A 134 -10.83 13.38 -8.77
CA ALA A 134 -12.14 13.85 -8.30
C ALA A 134 -12.45 15.30 -8.72
N THR A 135 -11.42 16.16 -8.88
CA THR A 135 -11.63 17.54 -9.37
C THR A 135 -12.11 17.62 -10.83
N TYR A 136 -11.89 16.55 -11.61
CA TYR A 136 -12.38 16.45 -12.99
C TYR A 136 -13.73 15.75 -13.12
N ALA A 137 -14.22 15.11 -12.02
CA ALA A 137 -15.53 14.46 -12.02
C ALA A 137 -16.63 15.53 -11.96
N ASN A 138 -17.49 15.55 -12.98
CA ASN A 138 -18.66 16.42 -13.00
C ASN A 138 -19.58 16.12 -11.81
N LYS A 139 -20.22 17.15 -11.24
CA LYS A 139 -21.28 17.03 -10.22
C LYS A 139 -22.53 16.40 -10.86
N SER A 140 -22.49 15.11 -11.10
CA SER A 140 -23.60 14.33 -11.64
C SER A 140 -24.26 13.50 -10.55
N LYS A 141 -25.51 13.04 -10.78
CA LYS A 141 -26.18 12.10 -9.87
C LYS A 141 -25.36 10.81 -9.64
N ILE A 142 -24.63 10.37 -10.69
CA ILE A 142 -23.73 9.21 -10.63
C ILE A 142 -22.56 9.48 -9.69
N ALA A 143 -21.97 10.68 -9.70
CA ALA A 143 -20.89 11.04 -8.79
C ALA A 143 -21.35 11.06 -7.33
N ASN A 144 -22.56 11.53 -7.04
CA ASN A 144 -23.14 11.51 -5.70
C ASN A 144 -23.39 10.08 -5.23
N PHE A 145 -23.95 9.22 -6.08
CA PHE A 145 -24.14 7.79 -5.76
C PHE A 145 -22.81 7.10 -5.50
N ALA A 146 -21.81 7.30 -6.37
CA ALA A 146 -20.47 6.75 -6.19
C ALA A 146 -19.82 7.19 -4.87
N PHE A 147 -20.02 8.45 -4.48
CA PHE A 147 -19.51 8.97 -3.20
C PHE A 147 -20.17 8.29 -1.99
N VAL A 148 -21.49 8.12 -2.00
CA VAL A 148 -22.21 7.40 -0.94
C VAL A 148 -21.79 5.93 -0.88
N ALA A 149 -21.69 5.25 -2.05
CA ALA A 149 -21.21 3.88 -2.12
C ALA A 149 -19.76 3.76 -1.56
N SER A 150 -18.90 4.74 -1.83
CA SER A 150 -17.53 4.78 -1.30
C SER A 150 -17.51 4.84 0.24
N TRP A 151 -18.42 5.57 0.86
CA TRP A 151 -18.57 5.58 2.32
C TRP A 151 -18.93 4.20 2.87
N LEU A 152 -19.92 3.53 2.28
CA LEU A 152 -20.37 2.21 2.74
C LEU A 152 -19.24 1.17 2.60
N ILE A 153 -18.58 1.15 1.44
CA ILE A 153 -17.44 0.24 1.19
C ILE A 153 -16.30 0.54 2.18
N SER A 154 -16.03 1.83 2.45
CA SER A 154 -14.95 2.24 3.33
C SER A 154 -15.20 1.89 4.80
N ILE A 155 -16.43 2.05 5.29
CA ILE A 155 -16.82 1.64 6.65
C ILE A 155 -16.67 0.12 6.79
N TYR A 156 -17.17 -0.64 5.82
CA TYR A 156 -17.05 -2.11 5.83
C TYR A 156 -15.59 -2.56 5.76
N GLY A 157 -14.77 -1.96 4.91
CA GLY A 157 -13.37 -2.34 4.80
C GLY A 157 -12.53 -1.90 6.00
N PHE A 158 -12.89 -0.83 6.68
CA PHE A 158 -12.26 -0.45 7.95
C PHE A 158 -12.64 -1.43 9.07
N TRP A 159 -13.90 -1.88 9.11
CA TRP A 159 -14.31 -2.98 9.99
C TRP A 159 -13.52 -4.25 9.71
N LEU A 160 -13.41 -4.68 8.45
CA LEU A 160 -12.57 -5.83 8.06
C LEU A 160 -11.11 -5.67 8.52
N PHE A 161 -10.55 -4.47 8.40
CA PHE A 161 -9.18 -4.17 8.83
C PHE A 161 -8.97 -4.40 10.33
N LEU A 162 -9.97 -4.10 11.15
CA LEU A 162 -9.95 -4.36 12.60
C LEU A 162 -10.19 -5.85 12.89
N ASP A 163 -11.16 -6.46 12.23
CA ASP A 163 -11.59 -7.84 12.45
C ASP A 163 -10.54 -8.87 12.04
N THR A 164 -9.79 -8.62 10.98
CA THR A 164 -8.72 -9.49 10.49
C THR A 164 -7.41 -9.41 11.29
N GLY A 165 -7.37 -8.62 12.37
CA GLY A 165 -6.20 -8.48 13.23
C GLY A 165 -5.02 -7.71 12.60
N MET A 166 -5.24 -6.96 11.53
CA MET A 166 -4.19 -6.14 10.88
C MET A 166 -3.47 -5.22 11.88
N VAL A 167 -4.21 -4.67 12.85
CA VAL A 167 -3.66 -3.79 13.89
C VAL A 167 -2.65 -4.52 14.79
N ASP A 168 -2.87 -5.78 15.09
CA ASP A 168 -1.96 -6.54 15.95
C ASP A 168 -0.63 -6.85 15.23
N TYR A 169 -0.67 -7.06 13.91
CA TYR A 169 0.54 -7.12 13.09
C TYR A 169 1.29 -5.78 13.06
N MET A 170 0.58 -4.66 12.88
CA MET A 170 1.18 -3.30 12.89
C MET A 170 1.85 -2.96 14.21
N LEU A 171 1.34 -3.49 15.32
CA LEU A 171 1.87 -3.29 16.67
C LEU A 171 2.90 -4.35 17.08
N ALA A 172 3.33 -5.20 16.14
CA ALA A 172 4.29 -6.30 16.38
C ALA A 172 3.87 -7.25 17.53
N LYS A 173 2.57 -7.43 17.75
CA LYS A 173 2.05 -8.36 18.78
C LYS A 173 1.99 -9.80 18.27
N VAL A 174 2.05 -10.01 16.95
CA VAL A 174 1.95 -11.30 16.29
C VAL A 174 3.28 -11.65 15.64
N GLN A 175 3.88 -12.79 16.04
CA GLN A 175 5.18 -13.24 15.55
C GLN A 175 5.10 -14.14 14.31
N PHE A 176 3.92 -14.65 13.98
CA PHE A 176 3.71 -15.59 12.89
C PHE A 176 2.52 -15.19 12.05
N ALA A 177 2.66 -15.24 10.72
CA ALA A 177 1.52 -15.10 9.83
C ALA A 177 0.59 -16.32 9.98
N PHE A 178 -0.70 -16.08 10.17
CA PHE A 178 -1.71 -17.13 10.08
C PHE A 178 -1.85 -17.53 8.63
N LEU A 179 -1.60 -18.81 8.33
CA LEU A 179 -1.86 -19.40 7.02
C LEU A 179 -3.20 -20.10 7.08
N ASP A 180 -4.12 -19.71 6.25
CA ASP A 180 -5.42 -20.35 6.08
C ASP A 180 -5.67 -20.70 4.61
N PHE A 181 -5.26 -21.90 4.23
CA PHE A 181 -5.44 -22.43 2.88
C PHE A 181 -6.91 -22.82 2.55
N LYS A 182 -7.83 -22.71 3.53
CA LYS A 182 -9.27 -22.91 3.29
C LYS A 182 -9.89 -21.69 2.62
N ILE A 183 -9.29 -20.53 2.82
CA ILE A 183 -9.75 -19.29 2.17
C ILE A 183 -9.16 -19.25 0.76
N PRO A 184 -9.97 -19.25 -0.31
CA PRO A 184 -9.48 -19.13 -1.67
C PRO A 184 -8.75 -17.81 -1.89
N LEU A 185 -7.68 -17.82 -2.69
CA LEU A 185 -6.86 -16.64 -2.98
C LEU A 185 -7.71 -15.43 -3.45
N TYR A 186 -8.67 -15.64 -4.34
CA TYR A 186 -9.53 -14.56 -4.85
C TYR A 186 -10.33 -13.88 -3.73
N GLN A 187 -10.80 -14.65 -2.74
CA GLN A 187 -11.53 -14.11 -1.59
C GLN A 187 -10.61 -13.25 -0.71
N SER A 188 -9.40 -13.74 -0.41
CA SER A 188 -8.40 -12.96 0.31
C SER A 188 -8.03 -11.67 -0.44
N MET A 189 -7.88 -11.74 -1.77
CA MET A 189 -7.61 -10.55 -2.60
C MET A 189 -8.77 -9.55 -2.57
N ILE A 190 -10.03 -9.99 -2.61
CA ILE A 190 -11.19 -9.10 -2.50
C ILE A 190 -11.19 -8.39 -1.14
N ILE A 191 -10.97 -9.12 -0.05
CA ILE A 191 -10.89 -8.55 1.31
C ILE A 191 -9.80 -7.48 1.38
N ASN A 192 -8.58 -7.80 0.92
CA ASN A 192 -7.47 -6.85 0.91
C ASN A 192 -7.74 -5.65 -0.01
N ALA A 193 -8.40 -5.84 -1.14
CA ALA A 193 -8.79 -4.74 -2.04
C ALA A 193 -9.79 -3.78 -1.37
N ILE A 194 -10.78 -4.30 -0.65
CA ILE A 194 -11.76 -3.50 0.09
C ILE A 194 -11.06 -2.72 1.22
N MET A 195 -10.16 -3.35 1.97
CA MET A 195 -9.39 -2.68 3.02
C MET A 195 -8.47 -1.59 2.45
N LEU A 196 -7.77 -1.86 1.32
CA LEU A 196 -6.92 -0.88 0.65
C LEU A 196 -7.74 0.31 0.14
N PHE A 197 -8.92 0.05 -0.44
CA PHE A 197 -9.87 1.09 -0.85
C PHE A 197 -10.28 1.97 0.34
N SER A 198 -10.51 1.38 1.52
CA SER A 198 -10.90 2.14 2.72
C SER A 198 -9.82 3.12 3.14
N TRP A 199 -8.56 2.70 3.17
CA TRP A 199 -7.44 3.58 3.45
C TRP A 199 -7.24 4.64 2.36
N ALA A 200 -7.49 4.29 1.09
CA ALA A 200 -7.46 5.26 -0.01
C ALA A 200 -8.58 6.29 0.12
N PHE A 201 -9.77 5.89 0.52
CA PHE A 201 -10.87 6.82 0.75
C PHE A 201 -10.59 7.75 1.95
N ILE A 202 -10.02 7.23 3.05
CA ILE A 202 -9.57 8.05 4.18
C ILE A 202 -8.51 9.06 3.72
N GLY A 203 -7.52 8.63 2.95
CA GLY A 203 -6.51 9.52 2.37
C GLY A 203 -7.11 10.62 1.49
N PHE A 204 -8.10 10.27 0.67
CA PHE A 204 -8.86 11.23 -0.14
C PHE A 204 -9.60 12.27 0.73
N LEU A 205 -10.27 11.82 1.79
CA LEU A 205 -10.99 12.72 2.71
C LEU A 205 -10.02 13.68 3.42
N ILE A 206 -8.89 13.19 3.91
CA ILE A 206 -7.85 14.01 4.54
C ILE A 206 -7.32 15.05 3.55
N ALA A 207 -6.99 14.63 2.33
CA ALA A 207 -6.49 15.52 1.29
C ALA A 207 -7.52 16.60 0.91
N ASN A 208 -8.79 16.22 0.79
CA ASN A 208 -9.89 17.15 0.50
C ASN A 208 -10.13 18.13 1.64
N PHE A 209 -10.08 17.68 2.88
CA PHE A 209 -10.19 18.53 4.06
C PHE A 209 -9.07 19.58 4.11
N ILE A 210 -7.79 19.16 3.96
CA ILE A 210 -6.64 20.06 3.94
C ILE A 210 -6.75 21.09 2.79
N LYS A 211 -7.26 20.68 1.64
CA LYS A 211 -7.49 21.57 0.50
C LYS A 211 -8.51 22.65 0.85
N ASN A 212 -9.63 22.28 1.47
CA ASN A 212 -10.73 23.18 1.79
C ASN A 212 -10.40 24.19 2.92
N LEU A 213 -9.44 23.87 3.80
CA LEU A 213 -8.95 24.81 4.82
C LEU A 213 -8.21 26.01 4.20
N ARG A 214 -7.90 26.00 2.91
CA ARG A 214 -7.16 27.05 2.19
C ARG A 214 -7.99 27.82 1.20
N SER A 215 -9.21 27.38 0.91
CA SER A 215 -10.17 28.10 0.05
C SER A 215 -10.97 29.11 0.86
#